data_e432ca5af5f51a0631edd31b805d6c4d
#
_entry.id   e432ca5af5f51a0631edd31b805d6c4d
#
_cell.length_a   1.000
_cell.length_b   1.000
_cell.length_c   1.000
_cell.angle_alpha   90.00
_cell.angle_beta   90.00
_cell.angle_gamma   90.00
#
_symmetry.space_group_name_H-M   'P 1'
#
loop_
_entity.id
_entity.type
_entity.pdbx_description
1 polymer ?
#
loop_
_entity_poly.entity_id
_entity_poly.type
_entity_poly.pdbx_seq_one_letter_code
_entity_poly.pdbx_strand_id
1 'polypeptide(L)'
;MFNIRVYGILINENKDILVSDELIKGSYYTKFCGGGLEQGEGTMNCLKREFMEEMELEIEIVSHLYTTDFYQKSLINPNHQLISIYYLVQPLEEIKTPIKTKPFDFDEAQMIKHGLTNQVESFRFIKWEDFSAESVTLPIDKIAAKMVKQLYK
;
A
#
# COMPACT_ATOMS: atom_id res chain seq x y z
N MET A 1 -2.02 -6.30 21.22
CA MET A 1 -2.87 -6.82 20.11
C MET A 1 -2.05 -6.87 18.84
N PHE A 2 -2.15 -7.99 18.13
CA PHE A 2 -1.53 -8.10 16.81
C PHE A 2 -2.43 -7.48 15.75
N ASN A 3 -1.82 -6.73 14.85
CA ASN A 3 -2.49 -6.19 13.67
C ASN A 3 -1.81 -6.81 12.44
N ILE A 4 -2.48 -7.76 11.83
CA ILE A 4 -1.96 -8.45 10.64
C ILE A 4 -2.42 -7.68 9.41
N ARG A 5 -1.46 -7.25 8.60
CA ARG A 5 -1.70 -6.41 7.42
C ARG A 5 -1.18 -7.11 6.17
N VAL A 6 -1.86 -6.93 5.05
CA VAL A 6 -1.45 -7.52 3.78
C VAL A 6 -1.35 -6.41 2.73
N TYR A 7 -0.21 -6.36 2.05
CA TYR A 7 0.10 -5.33 1.06
C TYR A 7 0.51 -5.93 -0.28
N GLY A 8 0.15 -5.23 -1.34
CA GLY A 8 0.53 -5.62 -2.69
C GLY A 8 1.45 -4.57 -3.32
N ILE A 9 2.56 -5.03 -3.86
CA ILE A 9 3.45 -4.19 -4.63
C ILE A 9 3.14 -4.43 -6.09
N LEU A 10 2.48 -3.46 -6.71
CA LEU A 10 2.06 -3.52 -8.10
C LEU A 10 3.10 -2.80 -8.96
N ILE A 11 3.70 -3.56 -9.86
CA ILE A 11 4.67 -3.05 -10.82
C ILE A 11 4.02 -3.18 -12.20
N ASN A 12 3.85 -2.05 -12.91
CA ASN A 12 3.22 -2.06 -14.21
C ASN A 12 4.19 -2.44 -15.34
N GLU A 13 3.72 -2.42 -16.56
CA GLU A 13 4.52 -2.77 -17.76
C GLU A 13 5.73 -1.88 -17.96
N ASN A 14 5.65 -0.62 -17.52
CA ASN A 14 6.74 0.35 -17.60
C ASN A 14 7.69 0.28 -16.41
N LYS A 15 7.50 -0.69 -15.52
CA LYS A 15 8.21 -0.84 -14.25
C LYS A 15 7.98 0.30 -13.27
N ASP A 16 6.85 1.00 -13.40
CA ASP A 16 6.44 1.98 -12.41
C ASP A 16 5.78 1.25 -11.23
N ILE A 17 5.94 1.78 -10.03
CA ILE A 17 5.44 1.17 -8.80
C ILE A 17 4.29 1.99 -8.25
N LEU A 18 3.17 1.31 -7.99
CA LEU A 18 1.98 1.93 -7.41
C LEU A 18 2.16 2.16 -5.92
N VAL A 19 1.87 3.38 -5.48
CA VAL A 19 1.82 3.75 -4.07
C VAL A 19 0.52 4.48 -3.74
N SER A 20 0.16 4.45 -2.47
CA SER A 20 -0.96 5.20 -1.91
C SER A 20 -0.41 6.32 -1.03
N ASP A 21 -0.80 7.55 -1.32
CA ASP A 21 -0.51 8.71 -0.49
C ASP A 21 -1.71 8.94 0.41
N GLU A 22 -1.51 8.86 1.73
CA GLU A 22 -2.58 8.89 2.70
C GLU A 22 -2.38 10.01 3.73
N LEU A 23 -3.46 10.67 4.06
CA LEU A 23 -3.52 11.58 5.20
C LEU A 23 -4.42 10.93 6.24
N ILE A 24 -3.83 10.52 7.36
CA ILE A 24 -4.51 9.78 8.43
C ILE A 24 -4.29 10.52 9.73
N LYS A 25 -5.38 10.98 10.37
CA LYS A 25 -5.32 11.68 11.67
C LYS A 25 -4.28 12.82 11.67
N GLY A 26 -4.21 13.56 10.58
CA GLY A 26 -3.31 14.71 10.43
C GLY A 26 -1.87 14.41 10.06
N SER A 27 -1.52 13.15 9.81
CA SER A 27 -0.17 12.75 9.39
C SER A 27 -0.17 12.19 7.98
N TYR A 28 0.89 12.46 7.23
CA TYR A 28 1.05 12.04 5.84
C TYR A 28 1.90 10.77 5.74
N TYR A 29 1.41 9.81 4.97
CA TYR A 29 2.10 8.54 4.73
C TYR A 29 2.06 8.19 3.24
N THR A 30 3.17 7.74 2.69
CA THR A 30 3.21 7.06 1.40
C THR A 30 3.43 5.59 1.67
N LYS A 31 2.51 4.75 1.19
CA LYS A 31 2.44 3.33 1.55
C LYS A 31 2.20 2.48 0.31
N PHE A 32 2.45 1.19 0.44
CA PHE A 32 1.91 0.23 -0.52
C PHE A 32 0.41 0.03 -0.27
N CYS A 33 -0.31 -0.40 -1.31
CA CYS A 33 -1.75 -0.62 -1.23
C CYS A 33 -2.07 -1.94 -0.53
N GLY A 34 -3.09 -1.92 0.30
CA GLY A 34 -3.53 -3.10 1.05
C GLY A 34 -4.24 -2.70 2.33
N GLY A 35 -4.32 -3.61 3.26
CA GLY A 35 -5.02 -3.35 4.51
C GLY A 35 -5.00 -4.49 5.50
N GLY A 36 -5.88 -4.41 6.48
CA GLY A 36 -5.96 -5.36 7.59
C GLY A 36 -6.61 -6.67 7.21
N LEU A 37 -6.01 -7.76 7.68
CA LEU A 37 -6.59 -9.10 7.54
C LEU A 37 -7.83 -9.20 8.42
N GLU A 38 -8.92 -9.68 7.86
CA GLU A 38 -10.15 -9.96 8.59
C GLU A 38 -10.24 -11.45 8.94
N GLN A 39 -10.88 -11.73 10.05
CA GLN A 39 -11.11 -13.13 10.45
C GLN A 39 -11.96 -13.83 9.39
N GLY A 40 -11.56 -15.04 9.02
CA GLY A 40 -12.29 -15.85 8.05
C GLY A 40 -11.80 -15.73 6.62
N GLU A 41 -10.77 -14.93 6.36
CA GLU A 41 -10.18 -14.83 5.02
C GLU A 41 -8.70 -15.21 5.02
N GLY A 42 -8.22 -15.71 3.88
CA GLY A 42 -6.80 -15.93 3.66
C GLY A 42 -6.11 -14.64 3.26
N THR A 43 -4.77 -14.61 3.34
CA THR A 43 -4.00 -13.40 3.05
C THR A 43 -4.13 -12.93 1.59
N MET A 44 -4.15 -13.86 0.63
CA MET A 44 -4.35 -13.50 -0.77
C MET A 44 -5.75 -12.95 -1.03
N ASN A 45 -6.77 -13.53 -0.41
CA ASN A 45 -8.14 -13.05 -0.53
C ASN A 45 -8.31 -11.66 0.12
N CYS A 46 -7.65 -11.45 1.24
CA CYS A 46 -7.59 -10.14 1.89
C CYS A 46 -7.06 -9.08 0.92
N LEU A 47 -5.95 -9.36 0.26
CA LEU A 47 -5.33 -8.41 -0.64
C LEU A 47 -6.22 -8.11 -1.86
N LYS A 48 -6.85 -9.14 -2.42
CA LYS A 48 -7.81 -8.96 -3.53
C LYS A 48 -9.00 -8.10 -3.10
N ARG A 49 -9.51 -8.35 -1.89
CA ARG A 49 -10.61 -7.55 -1.33
C ARG A 49 -10.21 -6.09 -1.15
N GLU A 50 -9.05 -5.84 -0.58
CA GLU A 50 -8.57 -4.47 -0.35
C GLU A 50 -8.38 -3.68 -1.66
N PHE A 51 -7.79 -4.30 -2.68
CA PHE A 51 -7.68 -3.65 -3.99
C PHE A 51 -9.05 -3.37 -4.62
N MET A 52 -10.01 -4.27 -4.44
CA MET A 52 -11.36 -4.07 -4.93
C MET A 52 -12.07 -2.93 -4.19
N GLU A 53 -11.94 -2.87 -2.87
CA GLU A 53 -12.56 -1.81 -2.05
C GLU A 53 -11.96 -0.43 -2.34
N GLU A 54 -10.64 -0.34 -2.47
CA GLU A 54 -9.95 0.94 -2.61
C GLU A 54 -9.86 1.45 -4.04
N MET A 55 -9.71 0.57 -5.01
CA MET A 55 -9.45 0.92 -6.41
C MET A 55 -10.42 0.30 -7.41
N GLU A 56 -11.36 -0.50 -6.96
CA GLU A 56 -12.23 -1.29 -7.85
C GLU A 56 -11.40 -2.06 -8.89
N LEU A 57 -10.25 -2.57 -8.46
CA LEU A 57 -9.27 -3.21 -9.32
C LEU A 57 -9.14 -4.69 -9.00
N GLU A 58 -9.30 -5.53 -10.01
CA GLU A 58 -9.01 -6.95 -9.92
C GLU A 58 -7.51 -7.19 -10.16
N ILE A 59 -6.89 -7.94 -9.26
CA ILE A 59 -5.45 -8.20 -9.30
C ILE A 59 -5.15 -9.69 -9.30
N GLU A 60 -3.98 -10.04 -9.83
CA GLU A 60 -3.38 -11.37 -9.71
C GLU A 60 -2.23 -11.31 -8.71
N ILE A 61 -2.20 -12.29 -7.81
CA ILE A 61 -1.07 -12.46 -6.90
C ILE A 61 0.03 -13.21 -7.65
N VAL A 62 1.18 -12.57 -7.82
CA VAL A 62 2.31 -13.16 -8.55
C VAL A 62 3.14 -14.03 -7.64
N SER A 63 3.60 -13.49 -6.51
CA SER A 63 4.41 -14.24 -5.55
C SER A 63 4.46 -13.54 -4.20
N HIS A 64 4.78 -14.29 -3.16
CA HIS A 64 5.09 -13.73 -1.85
C HIS A 64 6.47 -13.07 -1.90
N LEU A 65 6.59 -11.91 -1.28
CA LEU A 65 7.84 -11.18 -1.20
C LEU A 65 8.45 -11.22 0.21
N TYR A 66 7.67 -10.86 1.22
CA TYR A 66 8.19 -10.65 2.57
C TYR A 66 7.10 -10.76 3.62
N THR A 67 7.45 -11.31 4.77
CA THR A 67 6.62 -11.25 5.98
C THR A 67 7.48 -10.74 7.13
N THR A 68 6.94 -9.81 7.90
CA THR A 68 7.65 -9.21 9.05
C THR A 68 8.21 -10.30 9.97
N ASP A 69 9.50 -10.21 10.27
CA ASP A 69 10.22 -11.19 11.10
C ASP A 69 10.90 -10.55 12.31
N PHE A 70 10.48 -9.35 12.70
CA PHE A 70 10.98 -8.62 13.85
C PHE A 70 9.85 -7.86 14.52
N TYR A 71 10.09 -7.38 15.74
CA TYR A 71 9.10 -6.58 16.43
C TYR A 71 8.96 -5.18 15.83
N GLN A 72 7.73 -4.81 15.45
CA GLN A 72 7.41 -3.46 15.01
C GLN A 72 6.09 -3.00 15.63
N LYS A 73 6.17 -1.95 16.44
CA LYS A 73 5.01 -1.26 16.94
C LYS A 73 4.39 -0.42 15.82
N SER A 74 3.06 -0.38 15.75
CA SER A 74 2.37 0.48 14.79
C SER A 74 2.62 1.96 15.12
N LEU A 75 2.96 2.76 14.09
CA LEU A 75 3.07 4.21 14.23
C LEU A 75 1.71 4.89 14.26
N ILE A 76 0.69 4.23 13.72
CA ILE A 76 -0.67 4.77 13.62
C ILE A 76 -1.50 4.39 14.86
N ASN A 77 -1.39 3.14 15.31
CA ASN A 77 -2.10 2.61 16.48
C ASN A 77 -1.11 2.04 17.49
N PRO A 78 -0.61 2.85 18.45
CA PRO A 78 0.47 2.44 19.34
C PRO A 78 0.22 1.18 20.18
N ASN A 79 -1.02 0.76 20.33
CA ASN A 79 -1.37 -0.45 21.08
C ASN A 79 -1.26 -1.73 20.24
N HIS A 80 -0.89 -1.60 18.96
CA HIS A 80 -0.78 -2.72 18.05
C HIS A 80 0.66 -3.06 17.73
N GLN A 81 0.96 -4.37 17.69
CA GLN A 81 2.17 -4.90 17.08
C GLN A 81 1.83 -5.34 15.66
N LEU A 82 2.62 -4.87 14.69
CA LEU A 82 2.38 -5.17 13.28
C LEU A 82 3.03 -6.47 12.85
N ILE A 83 2.27 -7.24 12.07
CA ILE A 83 2.80 -8.32 11.23
C ILE A 83 2.28 -8.01 9.84
N SER A 84 3.18 -7.66 8.93
CA SER A 84 2.84 -7.25 7.57
C SER A 84 3.35 -8.27 6.56
N ILE A 85 2.48 -8.62 5.63
CA ILE A 85 2.74 -9.65 4.60
C ILE A 85 2.68 -8.94 3.24
N TYR A 86 3.72 -9.08 2.44
CA TYR A 86 3.85 -8.41 1.14
C TYR A 86 3.84 -9.42 0.01
N TYR A 87 3.04 -9.13 -1.02
CA TYR A 87 2.97 -9.88 -2.26
C TYR A 87 3.33 -8.97 -3.43
N LEU A 88 3.95 -9.55 -4.44
CA LEU A 88 4.01 -8.92 -5.76
C LEU A 88 2.71 -9.21 -6.47
N VAL A 89 2.11 -8.19 -7.06
CA VAL A 89 0.83 -8.30 -7.74
C VAL A 89 0.87 -7.62 -9.10
N GLN A 90 -0.07 -7.97 -9.96
CA GLN A 90 -0.27 -7.28 -11.22
C GLN A 90 -1.76 -7.09 -11.48
N PRO A 91 -2.15 -6.03 -12.20
CA PRO A 91 -3.55 -5.80 -12.50
C PRO A 91 -4.03 -6.77 -13.56
N LEU A 92 -5.28 -7.23 -13.42
CA LEU A 92 -5.94 -8.07 -14.42
C LEU A 92 -6.79 -7.24 -15.40
N GLU A 93 -6.90 -5.95 -15.16
CA GLU A 93 -7.71 -5.02 -15.96
C GLU A 93 -7.08 -3.63 -15.91
N GLU A 94 -7.60 -2.73 -16.72
CA GLU A 94 -7.17 -1.34 -16.73
C GLU A 94 -7.55 -0.65 -15.41
N ILE A 95 -6.64 0.14 -14.87
CA ILE A 95 -6.88 0.91 -13.64
C ILE A 95 -7.78 2.10 -13.97
N LYS A 96 -8.97 2.13 -13.36
CA LYS A 96 -9.99 3.17 -13.57
C LYS A 96 -9.93 4.27 -12.52
N THR A 97 -9.41 3.96 -11.34
CA THR A 97 -9.23 4.94 -10.28
C THR A 97 -8.29 6.05 -10.75
N PRO A 98 -8.59 7.33 -10.45
CA PRO A 98 -7.71 8.43 -10.83
C PRO A 98 -6.30 8.23 -10.29
N ILE A 99 -5.31 8.35 -11.16
CA ILE A 99 -3.89 8.26 -10.80
C ILE A 99 -3.31 9.67 -10.84
N LYS A 100 -2.81 10.11 -9.71
CA LYS A 100 -2.22 11.43 -9.56
C LYS A 100 -0.75 11.43 -10.00
N THR A 101 -0.22 12.60 -10.31
CA THR A 101 1.20 12.75 -10.68
C THR A 101 2.03 13.37 -9.56
N LYS A 102 1.37 13.96 -8.58
CA LYS A 102 2.03 14.61 -7.42
C LYS A 102 1.66 13.89 -6.14
N PRO A 103 2.59 13.81 -5.17
CA PRO A 103 2.29 13.23 -3.87
C PRO A 103 1.22 14.06 -3.14
N PHE A 104 0.33 13.37 -2.44
CA PHE A 104 -0.71 13.96 -1.59
C PHE A 104 -1.59 14.97 -2.32
N ASP A 105 -1.88 14.69 -3.58
CA ASP A 105 -2.72 15.55 -4.42
C ASP A 105 -4.19 15.18 -4.21
N PHE A 106 -4.78 15.75 -3.16
CA PHE A 106 -6.17 15.51 -2.79
C PHE A 106 -7.06 16.61 -3.38
N ASP A 107 -8.15 16.21 -4.03
CA ASP A 107 -9.14 17.17 -4.52
C ASP A 107 -10.06 17.65 -3.38
N GLU A 108 -10.95 18.58 -3.70
CA GLU A 108 -11.86 19.18 -2.72
C GLU A 108 -12.79 18.14 -2.08
N ALA A 109 -13.32 17.21 -2.88
CA ALA A 109 -14.20 16.14 -2.37
C ALA A 109 -13.45 15.22 -1.40
N GLN A 110 -12.18 14.89 -1.72
CA GLN A 110 -11.33 14.09 -0.84
C GLN A 110 -11.03 14.81 0.47
N MET A 111 -10.79 16.11 0.44
CA MET A 111 -10.54 16.89 1.65
C MET A 111 -11.79 17.04 2.53
N ILE A 112 -12.98 17.10 1.92
CA ILE A 112 -14.25 17.05 2.66
C ILE A 112 -14.38 15.70 3.36
N LYS A 113 -14.08 14.61 2.65
CA LYS A 113 -14.10 13.26 3.23
C LYS A 113 -13.12 13.15 4.41
N HIS A 114 -11.92 13.72 4.28
CA HIS A 114 -10.94 13.76 5.37
C HIS A 114 -11.52 14.45 6.62
N GLY A 115 -12.22 15.57 6.44
CA GLY A 115 -12.88 16.28 7.55
C GLY A 115 -13.91 15.44 8.30
N LEU A 116 -14.54 14.46 7.62
CA LEU A 116 -15.56 13.60 8.20
C LEU A 116 -14.98 12.31 8.80
N THR A 117 -13.92 11.75 8.20
CA THR A 117 -13.41 10.42 8.54
C THR A 117 -12.00 10.42 9.13
N ASN A 118 -11.31 11.57 9.13
CA ASN A 118 -9.89 11.71 9.46
C ASN A 118 -8.97 10.88 8.56
N GLN A 119 -9.44 10.51 7.38
CA GLN A 119 -8.68 9.67 6.46
C GLN A 119 -9.03 9.99 5.02
N VAL A 120 -8.00 10.08 4.18
CA VAL A 120 -8.13 10.23 2.74
C VAL A 120 -6.90 9.65 2.06
N GLU A 121 -7.08 9.14 0.85
CA GLU A 121 -5.98 8.58 0.07
C GLU A 121 -6.08 8.96 -1.40
N SER A 122 -4.93 8.98 -2.07
CA SER A 122 -4.83 9.08 -3.51
C SER A 122 -3.69 8.17 -3.98
N PHE A 123 -3.72 7.83 -5.27
CA PHE A 123 -2.81 6.85 -5.85
C PHE A 123 -1.94 7.50 -6.91
N ARG A 124 -0.67 7.09 -6.97
CA ARG A 124 0.25 7.51 -8.03
C ARG A 124 1.26 6.42 -8.31
N PHE A 125 1.88 6.50 -9.49
CA PHE A 125 3.00 5.63 -9.84
C PHE A 125 4.31 6.38 -9.66
N ILE A 126 5.30 5.69 -9.11
CA ILE A 126 6.67 6.19 -9.01
C ILE A 126 7.50 5.42 -10.04
N LYS A 127 8.25 6.13 -10.87
CA LYS A 127 9.13 5.51 -11.85
C LYS A 127 10.18 4.65 -11.17
N TRP A 128 10.53 3.54 -11.78
CA TRP A 128 11.50 2.60 -11.21
C TRP A 128 12.81 3.27 -10.80
N GLU A 129 13.36 4.13 -11.66
CA GLU A 129 14.62 4.84 -11.39
C GLU A 129 14.52 5.81 -10.21
N ASP A 130 13.33 6.30 -9.89
CA ASP A 130 13.10 7.23 -8.78
C ASP A 130 12.67 6.53 -7.49
N PHE A 131 12.28 5.26 -7.59
CA PHE A 131 11.76 4.49 -6.46
C PHE A 131 12.90 3.94 -5.59
N SER A 132 12.78 4.11 -4.29
CA SER A 132 13.70 3.57 -3.28
C SER A 132 12.96 3.37 -1.96
N ALA A 133 13.68 2.88 -0.95
CA ALA A 133 13.14 2.79 0.40
C ALA A 133 12.67 4.16 0.92
N GLU A 134 13.28 5.24 0.46
CA GLU A 134 12.90 6.60 0.86
C GLU A 134 11.57 7.05 0.26
N SER A 135 11.07 6.34 -0.74
CA SER A 135 9.78 6.65 -1.38
C SER A 135 8.58 6.34 -0.48
N VAL A 136 8.75 5.47 0.50
CA VAL A 136 7.69 5.04 1.42
C VAL A 136 8.01 5.43 2.85
N THR A 137 6.97 5.62 3.67
CA THR A 137 7.11 6.24 4.99
C THR A 137 7.35 5.25 6.12
N LEU A 138 6.68 4.09 6.08
CA LEU A 138 6.67 3.15 7.20
C LEU A 138 7.88 2.22 7.19
N PRO A 139 8.42 1.87 8.38
CA PRO A 139 9.64 1.06 8.47
C PRO A 139 9.59 -0.27 7.74
N ILE A 140 8.48 -1.00 7.84
CA ILE A 140 8.36 -2.31 7.18
C ILE A 140 8.25 -2.14 5.67
N ASP A 141 7.51 -1.13 5.20
CA ASP A 141 7.42 -0.81 3.78
C ASP A 141 8.80 -0.52 3.19
N LYS A 142 9.68 0.15 3.94
CA LYS A 142 11.05 0.44 3.49
C LYS A 142 11.87 -0.83 3.26
N ILE A 143 11.68 -1.84 4.11
CA ILE A 143 12.34 -3.14 3.94
C ILE A 143 11.84 -3.82 2.66
N ALA A 144 10.52 -3.85 2.47
CA ALA A 144 9.92 -4.44 1.27
C ALA A 144 10.38 -3.71 0.00
N ALA A 145 10.48 -2.38 0.04
CA ALA A 145 10.97 -1.58 -1.08
C ALA A 145 12.40 -1.95 -1.45
N LYS A 146 13.29 -2.12 -0.47
CA LYS A 146 14.67 -2.56 -0.72
C LYS A 146 14.71 -3.94 -1.37
N MET A 147 13.88 -4.86 -0.90
CA MET A 147 13.82 -6.21 -1.45
C MET A 147 13.40 -6.21 -2.91
N VAL A 148 12.38 -5.42 -3.26
CA VAL A 148 11.91 -5.28 -4.65
C VAL A 148 13.02 -4.74 -5.53
N LYS A 149 13.72 -3.71 -5.10
CA LYS A 149 14.83 -3.11 -5.87
C LYS A 149 15.96 -4.10 -6.09
N GLN A 150 16.20 -5.00 -5.17
CA GLN A 150 17.23 -6.04 -5.32
C GLN A 150 16.80 -7.16 -6.27
N LEU A 151 15.53 -7.54 -6.26
CA LEU A 151 15.01 -8.62 -7.11
C LEU A 151 15.02 -8.27 -8.60
N TYR A 152 14.82 -7.01 -8.93
CA TYR A 152 14.61 -6.54 -10.30
C TYR A 152 15.73 -5.61 -10.78
N LYS A 153 16.95 -5.86 -10.38
CA LYS A 153 18.10 -5.08 -10.83
C LYS A 153 18.27 -5.11 -12.36
#